data_0bb2a275a8f455d47057d7e9fede2464
#
_entry.id   0bb2a275a8f455d47057d7e9fede2464
#
_cell.length_a   1.000
_cell.length_b   1.000
_cell.length_c   1.000
_cell.angle_alpha   90.00
_cell.angle_beta   90.00
_cell.angle_gamma   90.00
#
_symmetry.space_group_name_H-M   'P 1'
#
loop_
_entity.id
_entity.type
_entity.pdbx_description
1 polymer ?
#
loop_
_entity_poly.entity_id
_entity_poly.type
_entity_poly.pdbx_seq_one_letter_code
_entity_poly.pdbx_strand_id
1 'polypeptide(L)'
;MDKTVKGSILLGTISLSEISAQNGDTVSVHYVGKFPGGKVFDTSMKAEAVKDGIFSPARDYKPLQVVLGAHQVISGFEEALVGMKVNESKDVTLPPEKAYGKTGRHQMAGKTLQFKLLVTNIKRP
;
A
#
# COMPACT_ATOMS: atom_id res chain seq x y z
N MET A 1 30.12 -8.46 0.73
CA MET A 1 29.52 -8.04 0.33
C MET A 1 28.81 -8.40 -0.22
N ASP A 2 29.04 -8.03 -0.07
CA ASP A 2 28.28 -7.72 -0.48
C ASP A 2 27.64 -7.87 -0.61
N LYS A 3 28.01 -7.55 -0.59
CA LYS A 3 27.35 -7.08 -0.66
C LYS A 3 26.83 -7.05 -1.27
N THR A 4 27.06 -7.04 -1.29
CA THR A 4 26.44 -6.67 -1.87
C THR A 4 26.20 -7.08 -2.46
N VAL A 5 26.68 -7.14 -2.39
CA VAL A 5 26.26 -7.00 -3.08
C VAL A 5 26.25 -7.56 -3.74
N LYS A 6 26.68 -7.65 -3.92
CA LYS A 6 26.47 -7.61 -4.51
C LYS A 6 26.31 -7.37 -5.02
N GLY A 7 26.96 -7.32 -4.92
CA GLY A 7 26.72 -6.61 -5.13
C GLY A 7 26.99 -6.26 -5.06
N SER A 8 27.40 -5.65 -4.65
CA SER A 8 27.40 -4.75 -4.41
C SER A 8 27.91 -4.27 -4.11
N ILE A 9 28.56 -3.63 -3.85
CA ILE A 9 28.85 -2.81 -3.61
C ILE A 9 29.17 -2.40 -2.87
N LEU A 10 30.18 -2.14 -2.23
CA LEU A 10 30.15 -1.48 -1.53
C LEU A 10 30.11 -0.77 -1.27
N LEU A 11 31.08 -1.31 -1.44
CA LEU A 11 30.95 -0.15 -0.89
C LEU A 11 29.57 0.43 -0.64
N GLY A 12 29.05 0.67 0.07
CA GLY A 12 27.87 1.41 0.38
C GLY A 12 26.63 1.30 -0.53
N THR A 13 26.64 0.45 -1.52
CA THR A 13 25.47 0.28 -2.39
C THR A 13 24.47 -0.69 -1.75
N ILE A 14 23.23 -0.21 -1.58
CA ILE A 14 22.16 -1.03 -1.03
C ILE A 14 21.27 -1.48 -2.18
N SER A 15 20.97 -2.78 -2.29
CA SER A 15 20.09 -3.29 -3.30
C SER A 15 18.64 -2.87 -3.00
N LEU A 16 17.79 -2.80 -4.02
CA LEU A 16 16.38 -2.44 -3.84
C LEU A 16 15.67 -3.35 -2.84
N SER A 17 16.04 -4.63 -2.81
CA SER A 17 15.42 -5.59 -1.90
C SER A 17 15.76 -5.34 -0.43
N GLU A 18 16.78 -4.50 -0.15
CA GLU A 18 17.18 -4.18 1.21
C GLU A 18 16.60 -2.87 1.72
N ILE A 19 16.00 -2.07 0.82
CA ILE A 19 15.43 -0.78 1.18
C ILE A 19 14.08 -1.01 1.84
N SER A 20 13.92 -0.48 3.05
CA SER A 20 12.62 -0.45 3.74
C SER A 20 12.02 0.94 3.60
N ALA A 21 10.73 1.00 3.34
CA ALA A 21 10.04 2.28 3.16
C ALA A 21 10.09 3.10 4.44
N GLN A 22 10.36 4.40 4.28
CA GLN A 22 10.43 5.34 5.41
C GLN A 22 9.78 6.66 5.00
N ASN A 23 9.52 7.52 5.96
CA ASN A 23 8.94 8.83 5.68
C ASN A 23 9.78 9.58 4.65
N GLY A 24 9.10 10.21 3.69
CA GLY A 24 9.73 10.91 2.57
C GLY A 24 9.80 10.07 1.30
N ASP A 25 9.74 8.75 1.42
CA ASP A 25 9.77 7.88 0.24
C ASP A 25 8.44 7.92 -0.51
N THR A 26 8.51 7.74 -1.83
CA THR A 26 7.33 7.49 -2.65
C THR A 26 7.22 5.98 -2.85
N VAL A 27 6.15 5.40 -2.34
CA VAL A 27 5.91 3.96 -2.42
C VAL A 27 4.81 3.70 -3.44
N SER A 28 5.10 2.82 -4.41
CA SER A 28 4.09 2.35 -5.35
C SER A 28 3.55 1.03 -4.81
N VAL A 29 2.24 0.94 -4.66
CA VAL A 29 1.62 -0.21 -4.00
C VAL A 29 0.35 -0.63 -4.73
N HIS A 30 0.23 -1.93 -4.99
CA HIS A 30 -1.04 -2.52 -5.38
C HIS A 30 -1.80 -2.89 -4.11
N TYR A 31 -3.11 -2.73 -4.17
CA TYR A 31 -3.94 -3.05 -3.00
C TYR A 31 -5.27 -3.66 -3.40
N VAL A 32 -5.81 -4.43 -2.47
CA VAL A 32 -7.20 -4.89 -2.51
C VAL A 32 -7.79 -4.50 -1.16
N GLY A 33 -8.83 -3.65 -1.19
CA GLY A 33 -9.55 -3.24 0.02
C GLY A 33 -10.86 -3.98 0.11
N LYS A 34 -11.16 -4.52 1.29
CA LYS A 34 -12.39 -5.26 1.49
C LYS A 34 -12.95 -5.03 2.90
N PHE A 35 -14.23 -5.29 3.05
CA PHE A 35 -14.88 -5.29 4.34
C PHE A 35 -14.67 -6.63 5.04
N PRO A 36 -14.74 -6.65 6.37
CA PRO A 36 -14.83 -7.94 7.08
C PRO A 36 -15.97 -8.77 6.48
N GLY A 37 -15.69 -10.03 6.20
CA GLY A 37 -16.63 -10.88 5.47
C GLY A 37 -16.23 -11.08 4.03
N GLY A 38 -15.31 -10.27 3.50
CA GLY A 38 -14.63 -10.53 2.24
C GLY A 38 -15.09 -9.75 1.04
N LYS A 39 -16.11 -8.89 1.17
CA LYS A 39 -16.56 -8.08 0.02
C LYS A 39 -15.52 -7.02 -0.33
N VAL A 40 -15.00 -7.07 -1.55
CA VAL A 40 -14.03 -6.10 -2.05
C VAL A 40 -14.78 -4.81 -2.42
N PHE A 41 -14.26 -3.66 -1.92
CA PHE A 41 -14.87 -2.36 -2.23
C PHE A 41 -13.96 -1.51 -3.14
N ASP A 42 -12.67 -1.82 -3.21
CA ASP A 42 -11.76 -1.08 -4.07
C ASP A 42 -10.48 -1.88 -4.29
N THR A 43 -9.84 -1.68 -5.43
CA THR A 43 -8.55 -2.30 -5.73
C THR A 43 -7.84 -1.50 -6.81
N SER A 44 -6.52 -1.53 -6.79
CA SER A 44 -5.68 -0.94 -7.85
C SER A 44 -5.49 -1.90 -9.03
N MET A 45 -5.96 -3.14 -8.91
CA MET A 45 -5.66 -4.20 -9.87
C MET A 45 -6.88 -4.49 -10.75
N LYS A 46 -6.71 -4.34 -12.07
CA LYS A 46 -7.80 -4.56 -13.02
C LYS A 46 -8.39 -5.97 -12.91
N ALA A 47 -7.54 -6.98 -12.84
CA ALA A 47 -8.01 -8.37 -12.78
C ALA A 47 -8.87 -8.62 -11.54
N GLU A 48 -8.47 -8.05 -10.39
CA GLU A 48 -9.25 -8.17 -9.17
C GLU A 48 -10.58 -7.42 -9.29
N ALA A 49 -10.55 -6.23 -9.89
CA ALA A 49 -11.78 -5.45 -10.08
C ALA A 49 -12.79 -6.20 -10.95
N VAL A 50 -12.32 -6.83 -12.01
CA VAL A 50 -13.18 -7.63 -12.89
C VAL A 50 -13.76 -8.82 -12.12
N LYS A 51 -12.90 -9.53 -11.40
CA LYS A 51 -13.31 -10.71 -10.64
C LYS A 51 -14.37 -10.37 -9.59
N ASP A 52 -14.22 -9.24 -8.93
CA ASP A 52 -15.10 -8.84 -7.85
C ASP A 52 -16.27 -7.96 -8.28
N GLY A 53 -16.45 -7.78 -9.58
CA GLY A 53 -17.63 -7.07 -10.12
C GLY A 53 -17.61 -5.56 -9.92
N ILE A 54 -16.45 -4.96 -9.65
CA ILE A 54 -16.32 -3.51 -9.43
C ILE A 54 -15.50 -2.83 -10.51
N PHE A 55 -15.26 -3.50 -11.64
CA PHE A 55 -14.48 -2.92 -12.73
C PHE A 55 -15.14 -1.66 -13.29
N SER A 56 -14.34 -0.60 -13.45
CA SER A 56 -14.76 0.64 -14.08
C SER A 56 -13.90 0.89 -15.33
N PRO A 57 -14.50 0.98 -16.54
CA PRO A 57 -13.72 1.23 -17.75
C PRO A 57 -13.12 2.64 -17.80
N ALA A 58 -13.60 3.56 -16.97
CA ALA A 58 -13.07 4.92 -16.93
C ALA A 58 -11.84 5.03 -16.02
N ARG A 59 -11.53 3.99 -15.24
CA ARG A 59 -10.42 4.02 -14.29
C ARG A 59 -9.17 3.42 -14.92
N ASP A 60 -8.03 4.10 -14.70
CA ASP A 60 -6.73 3.61 -15.10
C ASP A 60 -6.14 2.78 -13.95
N TYR A 61 -6.14 1.45 -14.10
CA TYR A 61 -5.69 0.53 -13.06
C TYR A 61 -4.16 0.43 -13.06
N LYS A 62 -3.55 0.91 -11.99
CA LYS A 62 -2.09 0.91 -11.83
C LYS A 62 -1.77 1.00 -10.34
N PRO A 63 -0.52 0.73 -9.94
CA PRO A 63 -0.14 0.90 -8.54
C PRO A 63 -0.40 2.32 -8.06
N LEU A 64 -0.89 2.43 -6.83
CA LEU A 64 -1.10 3.71 -6.18
C LEU A 64 0.25 4.23 -5.69
N GLN A 65 0.55 5.50 -5.94
CA GLN A 65 1.76 6.14 -5.44
C GLN A 65 1.43 6.92 -4.17
N VAL A 66 2.16 6.63 -3.10
CA VAL A 66 1.95 7.25 -1.80
C VAL A 66 3.26 7.85 -1.31
N VAL A 67 3.26 9.15 -1.01
CA VAL A 67 4.41 9.79 -0.36
C VAL A 67 4.24 9.63 1.13
N LEU A 68 5.11 8.86 1.77
CA LEU A 68 5.00 8.57 3.19
C LEU A 68 5.26 9.82 4.01
N GLY A 69 4.38 10.10 4.95
CA GLY A 69 4.44 11.29 5.79
C GLY A 69 3.64 12.46 5.26
N ALA A 70 3.11 12.38 4.03
CA ALA A 70 2.35 13.46 3.42
C ALA A 70 0.84 13.38 3.71
N HIS A 71 0.39 12.33 4.38
CA HIS A 71 -1.02 12.15 4.78
C HIS A 71 -1.98 12.15 3.59
N GLN A 72 -1.57 11.52 2.49
CA GLN A 72 -2.37 11.44 1.27
C GLN A 72 -3.43 10.35 1.33
N VAL A 73 -3.26 9.38 2.24
CA VAL A 73 -4.15 8.23 2.41
C VAL A 73 -4.52 8.11 3.88
N ILE A 74 -5.48 7.25 4.19
CA ILE A 74 -5.88 7.02 5.60
C ILE A 74 -4.67 6.55 6.41
N SER A 75 -4.62 6.94 7.68
CA SER A 75 -3.43 6.76 8.51
C SER A 75 -2.99 5.30 8.63
N GLY A 76 -3.93 4.39 8.77
CA GLY A 76 -3.58 2.97 8.90
C GLY A 76 -2.94 2.40 7.66
N PHE A 77 -3.37 2.86 6.47
CA PHE A 77 -2.76 2.45 5.21
C PHE A 77 -1.32 2.94 5.13
N GLU A 78 -1.09 4.20 5.46
CA GLU A 78 0.25 4.78 5.44
C GLU A 78 1.17 4.09 6.46
N GLU A 79 0.69 3.89 7.69
CA GLU A 79 1.46 3.20 8.72
C GLU A 79 1.87 1.79 8.28
N ALA A 80 0.98 1.10 7.58
CA ALA A 80 1.25 -0.26 7.13
C ALA A 80 2.40 -0.31 6.12
N LEU A 81 2.57 0.74 5.31
CA LEU A 81 3.61 0.79 4.30
C LEU A 81 5.00 1.04 4.88
N VAL A 82 5.09 1.71 6.04
CA VAL A 82 6.37 1.99 6.67
C VAL A 82 7.06 0.68 7.02
N GLY A 83 8.30 0.53 6.58
CA GLY A 83 9.08 -0.68 6.84
C GLY A 83 8.93 -1.79 5.80
N MET A 84 8.00 -1.65 4.86
CA MET A 84 7.84 -2.65 3.81
C MET A 84 8.93 -2.52 2.75
N LYS A 85 9.24 -3.63 2.12
CA LYS A 85 10.24 -3.72 1.05
C LYS A 85 9.57 -3.99 -0.28
N VAL A 86 10.29 -3.72 -1.38
CA VAL A 86 9.80 -4.04 -2.72
C VAL A 86 9.51 -5.54 -2.82
N ASN A 87 8.37 -5.86 -3.42
CA ASN A 87 7.83 -7.20 -3.60
C ASN A 87 7.32 -7.85 -2.31
N GLU A 88 7.33 -7.12 -1.20
CA GLU A 88 6.72 -7.62 0.03
C GLU A 88 5.21 -7.43 -0.03
N SER A 89 4.45 -8.39 0.47
CA SER A 89 3.01 -8.27 0.63
C SER A 89 2.65 -8.34 2.12
N LYS A 90 1.54 -7.71 2.47
CA LYS A 90 1.09 -7.64 3.86
C LYS A 90 -0.43 -7.53 3.89
N ASP A 91 -1.06 -8.23 4.83
CA ASP A 91 -2.48 -8.09 5.11
C ASP A 91 -2.63 -7.27 6.39
N VAL A 92 -3.47 -6.24 6.37
CA VAL A 92 -3.72 -5.42 7.55
C VAL A 92 -5.21 -5.23 7.74
N THR A 93 -5.60 -5.10 9.00
CA THR A 93 -6.98 -4.76 9.38
C THR A 93 -6.94 -3.43 10.09
N LEU A 94 -7.69 -2.45 9.57
CA LEU A 94 -7.69 -1.10 10.07
C LEU A 94 -8.99 -0.83 10.82
N PRO A 95 -8.93 -0.52 12.13
CA PRO A 95 -10.13 -0.09 12.84
C PRO A 95 -10.57 1.28 12.31
N PRO A 96 -11.82 1.69 12.58
CA PRO A 96 -12.32 2.97 12.06
C PRO A 96 -11.43 4.16 12.36
N GLU A 97 -10.84 4.25 13.55
CA GLU A 97 -9.99 5.39 13.92
C GLU A 97 -8.71 5.47 13.11
N LYS A 98 -8.31 4.41 12.43
CA LYS A 98 -7.15 4.40 11.52
C LYS A 98 -7.58 4.39 10.07
N ALA A 99 -8.87 4.50 9.81
CA ALA A 99 -9.47 4.54 8.49
C ALA A 99 -10.23 5.86 8.33
N TYR A 100 -11.55 5.81 8.20
CA TYR A 100 -12.34 7.00 7.93
C TYR A 100 -13.04 7.57 9.18
N GLY A 101 -12.57 7.17 10.37
CA GLY A 101 -13.08 7.66 11.64
C GLY A 101 -14.29 6.86 12.12
N LYS A 102 -14.57 6.99 13.44
CA LYS A 102 -15.70 6.30 14.07
C LYS A 102 -17.03 6.93 13.69
N THR A 103 -17.03 8.23 13.49
CA THR A 103 -18.22 9.01 13.17
C THR A 103 -17.87 10.02 12.09
N GLY A 104 -18.87 10.62 11.46
CA GLY A 104 -18.64 11.63 10.47
C GLY A 104 -19.47 11.38 9.22
N ARG A 105 -19.26 12.22 8.21
CA ARG A 105 -20.07 12.21 7.00
C ARG A 105 -19.56 11.28 5.90
N HIS A 106 -18.33 10.80 6.02
CA HIS A 106 -17.80 9.91 5.01
C HIS A 106 -18.57 8.58 5.05
N GLN A 107 -18.95 8.08 3.86
CA GLN A 107 -19.75 6.85 3.79
C GLN A 107 -19.04 5.63 4.41
N MET A 108 -17.72 5.70 4.55
CA MET A 108 -16.93 4.62 5.16
C MET A 108 -16.70 4.82 6.66
N ALA A 109 -17.24 5.90 7.25
CA ALA A 109 -17.09 6.15 8.67
C ALA A 109 -17.70 5.02 9.49
N GLY A 110 -17.03 4.65 10.58
CA GLY A 110 -17.47 3.57 11.45
C GLY A 110 -17.11 2.17 10.96
N LYS A 111 -16.50 2.07 9.78
CA LYS A 111 -16.21 0.76 9.19
C LYS A 111 -14.77 0.33 9.45
N THR A 112 -14.63 -0.95 9.78
CA THR A 112 -13.32 -1.62 9.81
C THR A 112 -12.99 -2.02 8.38
N LEU A 113 -11.76 -1.80 7.94
CA LEU A 113 -11.33 -2.11 6.58
C LEU A 113 -10.18 -3.10 6.62
N GLN A 114 -10.13 -3.98 5.63
CA GLN A 114 -9.04 -4.92 5.47
C GLN A 114 -8.35 -4.64 4.15
N PHE A 115 -7.01 -4.59 4.17
CA PHE A 115 -6.24 -4.35 2.95
C PHE A 115 -5.19 -5.42 2.77
N LYS A 116 -5.09 -5.90 1.54
CA LYS A 116 -3.94 -6.66 1.09
C LYS A 116 -3.06 -5.70 0.30
N LEU A 117 -1.80 -5.59 0.69
CA LEU A 117 -0.86 -4.63 0.11
C LEU A 117 0.30 -5.37 -0.54
N LEU A 118 0.73 -4.88 -1.71
CA LEU A 118 1.92 -5.39 -2.39
C LEU A 118 2.73 -4.20 -2.88
N VAL A 119 3.90 -3.98 -2.28
CA VAL A 119 4.78 -2.90 -2.69
C VAL A 119 5.50 -3.29 -3.97
N THR A 120 5.38 -2.45 -5.00
CA THR A 120 6.01 -2.70 -6.29
C THR A 120 7.24 -1.85 -6.52
N ASN A 121 7.35 -0.70 -5.86
CA ASN A 121 8.51 0.17 -6.01
C ASN A 121 8.63 1.11 -4.82
N ILE A 122 9.86 1.50 -4.49
CA ILE A 122 10.14 2.50 -3.46
C ILE A 122 11.14 3.48 -4.08
N LYS A 123 10.77 4.76 -4.11
CA LYS A 123 11.63 5.81 -4.65
C LYS A 123 11.96 6.79 -3.52
N ARG A 124 13.24 6.97 -3.25
CA ARG A 124 13.74 7.91 -2.27
C ARG A 124 13.95 9.27 -2.91
N PRO A 125 13.67 10.37 -2.19
CA PRO A 125 13.86 11.71 -2.75
C PRO A 125 15.34 12.04 -3.00
#